data_124c95bb3842790c1df72e35ac7d4b5d
#
_entry.id   124c95bb3842790c1df72e35ac7d4b5d
#
_cell.length_a   1.000
_cell.length_b   1.000
_cell.length_c   1.000
_cell.angle_alpha   90.00
_cell.angle_beta   90.00
_cell.angle_gamma   90.00
#
_symmetry.space_group_name_H-M   'P 1'
#
loop_
_entity.id
_entity.type
_entity.pdbx_description
1 polymer ?
#
loop_
_entity_poly.entity_id
_entity_poly.type
_entity_poly.pdbx_seq_one_letter_code
_entity_poly.pdbx_strand_id
1 'polypeptide(L)'
;MSVLLREQKSLEKNAKIFKNPDEMIRETVSPGMHLHLSATMSRPNALIYSLARCFQNSNPEFVISMAGIHSSAHALTIAKIVKKMITGFAGDNYPKPSPNSLYSNLLEGKPFELELWSLLSIVQRLMAGAMRLPGFITNSLLGSDLILDKLGKTAFLLPDPGHRSAGANGSHSPDYKGKKGVDLAYILPLNPDFTLLHAVVGDEEGNLVLCPPSGEGYWGALAAKEGVIATVEKIVPSGSIPAEMVSIPGNRVKAFSVAEFGAHPQSLRVHNLPGIPAFKGLSTYLDDYEFQIEANEAANAPSRADKWYADFVNLKGGHAEYLERLGSSRLRKLKKFRKKTKRSNWKIRKR
;
A
#
# COMPACT_ATOMS: atom_id res chain seq x y z
N MET A 1 2.13 33.29 14.71
CA MET A 1 0.67 33.43 14.44
C MET A 1 0.31 33.27 12.96
N SER A 2 1.08 33.76 11.98
CA SER A 2 0.76 33.64 10.54
C SER A 2 0.90 32.23 9.95
N VAL A 3 1.76 31.37 10.49
CA VAL A 3 1.96 29.97 10.01
C VAL A 3 0.80 29.08 10.44
N LEU A 4 0.32 29.21 11.69
CA LEU A 4 -0.84 28.47 12.21
C LEU A 4 -2.13 28.80 11.46
N LEU A 5 -2.32 30.06 11.02
CA LEU A 5 -3.50 30.48 10.26
C LEU A 5 -3.45 29.99 8.79
N ARG A 6 -2.26 29.78 8.21
CA ARG A 6 -2.12 29.14 6.88
C ARG A 6 -2.45 27.65 6.92
N GLU A 7 -2.08 26.96 8.00
CA GLU A 7 -2.44 25.54 8.17
C GLU A 7 -3.95 25.34 8.39
N GLN A 8 -4.64 26.25 9.10
CA GLN A 8 -6.09 26.16 9.26
C GLN A 8 -6.87 26.38 7.95
N LYS A 9 -6.41 27.27 7.05
CA LYS A 9 -7.05 27.46 5.74
C LYS A 9 -6.94 26.26 4.78
N SER A 10 -5.98 25.35 5.00
CA SER A 10 -5.86 24.10 4.22
C SER A 10 -6.79 22.98 4.69
N LEU A 11 -7.38 23.11 5.89
CA LEU A 11 -8.24 22.10 6.51
C LEU A 11 -9.71 22.13 6.04
N GLU A 12 -10.11 23.15 5.29
CA GLU A 12 -11.52 23.36 4.86
C GLU A 12 -11.84 22.79 3.47
N LYS A 13 -10.95 22.08 2.81
CA LYS A 13 -11.27 21.46 1.52
C LYS A 13 -11.87 20.09 1.75
N ASN A 14 -13.19 19.99 1.52
CA ASN A 14 -13.86 18.70 1.39
C ASN A 14 -13.20 17.86 0.30
N ALA A 15 -13.09 16.56 0.53
CA ALA A 15 -12.57 15.62 -0.43
C ALA A 15 -13.35 15.70 -1.76
N LYS A 16 -12.65 15.77 -2.90
CA LYS A 16 -13.30 15.81 -4.21
C LYS A 16 -13.74 14.41 -4.62
N ILE A 17 -15.02 14.26 -4.93
CA ILE A 17 -15.60 13.02 -5.46
C ILE A 17 -15.50 13.03 -6.99
N PHE A 18 -14.94 11.97 -7.57
CA PHE A 18 -14.81 11.80 -9.01
C PHE A 18 -15.70 10.69 -9.53
N LYS A 19 -16.04 10.77 -10.81
CA LYS A 19 -16.91 9.78 -11.48
C LYS A 19 -16.23 8.41 -11.59
N ASN A 20 -14.92 8.41 -11.81
CA ASN A 20 -14.15 7.17 -11.99
C ASN A 20 -12.68 7.38 -11.58
N PRO A 21 -11.94 6.27 -11.35
CA PRO A 21 -10.54 6.34 -10.96
C PRO A 21 -9.61 7.02 -11.97
N ASP A 22 -9.85 6.87 -13.28
CA ASP A 22 -8.97 7.42 -14.31
C ASP A 22 -9.03 8.95 -14.38
N GLU A 23 -10.24 9.52 -14.30
CA GLU A 23 -10.43 10.96 -14.23
C GLU A 23 -9.74 11.53 -12.98
N MET A 24 -9.92 10.87 -11.83
CA MET A 24 -9.30 11.25 -10.58
C MET A 24 -7.77 11.25 -10.67
N ILE A 25 -7.18 10.19 -11.21
CA ILE A 25 -5.72 10.09 -11.37
C ILE A 25 -5.18 11.18 -12.28
N ARG A 26 -5.82 11.45 -13.43
CA ARG A 26 -5.37 12.49 -14.37
C ARG A 26 -5.42 13.89 -13.76
N GLU A 27 -6.39 14.18 -12.90
CA GLU A 27 -6.55 15.50 -12.30
C GLU A 27 -5.70 15.73 -11.04
N THR A 28 -5.30 14.65 -10.36
CA THR A 28 -4.65 14.77 -9.04
C THR A 28 -3.17 14.41 -9.05
N VAL A 29 -2.74 13.52 -9.95
CA VAL A 29 -1.37 13.01 -9.97
C VAL A 29 -0.56 13.69 -11.08
N SER A 30 0.62 14.17 -10.74
CA SER A 30 1.56 14.81 -11.66
C SER A 30 2.87 14.02 -11.76
N PRO A 31 3.58 14.09 -12.91
CA PRO A 31 4.90 13.48 -13.06
C PRO A 31 5.87 13.89 -11.95
N GLY A 32 6.79 13.00 -11.59
CA GLY A 32 7.80 13.20 -10.56
C GLY A 32 7.32 12.97 -9.12
N MET A 33 6.01 12.81 -8.89
CA MET A 33 5.48 12.61 -7.54
C MET A 33 5.96 11.31 -6.90
N HIS A 34 6.10 11.36 -5.58
CA HIS A 34 6.27 10.17 -4.74
C HIS A 34 4.90 9.67 -4.27
N LEU A 35 4.51 8.49 -4.71
CA LEU A 35 3.25 7.86 -4.37
C LEU A 35 3.48 6.64 -3.47
N HIS A 36 2.79 6.57 -2.34
CA HIS A 36 2.75 5.36 -1.51
C HIS A 36 1.52 4.53 -1.86
N LEU A 37 1.73 3.25 -2.18
CA LEU A 37 0.65 2.32 -2.50
C LEU A 37 0.44 1.37 -1.32
N SER A 38 -0.75 1.43 -0.70
CA SER A 38 -1.09 0.53 0.40
C SER A 38 -1.05 -0.93 -0.05
N ALA A 39 -0.35 -1.78 0.69
CA ALA A 39 -0.13 -3.18 0.31
C ALA A 39 -0.76 -4.21 1.28
N THR A 40 -1.40 -3.76 2.37
CA THR A 40 -2.20 -4.63 3.26
C THR A 40 -3.65 -4.77 2.80
N MET A 41 -4.63 -4.74 3.70
CA MET A 41 -6.04 -4.96 3.35
C MET A 41 -6.70 -3.81 2.57
N SER A 42 -5.98 -2.71 2.35
CA SER A 42 -6.46 -1.52 1.64
C SER A 42 -5.79 -1.35 0.27
N ARG A 43 -5.55 -2.45 -0.44
CA ARG A 43 -4.81 -2.48 -1.72
C ARG A 43 -5.51 -1.69 -2.80
N PRO A 44 -4.87 -0.66 -3.38
CA PRO A 44 -5.46 0.23 -4.36
C PRO A 44 -5.35 -0.31 -5.80
N ASN A 45 -5.74 -1.57 -6.05
CA ASN A 45 -5.46 -2.20 -7.35
C ASN A 45 -6.17 -1.51 -8.51
N ALA A 46 -7.40 -1.00 -8.30
CA ALA A 46 -8.07 -0.17 -9.30
C ALA A 46 -7.26 1.10 -9.62
N LEU A 47 -6.65 1.74 -8.61
CA LEU A 47 -5.79 2.92 -8.80
C LEU A 47 -4.44 2.57 -9.42
N ILE A 48 -3.87 1.41 -9.09
CA ILE A 48 -2.64 0.90 -9.72
C ILE A 48 -2.86 0.77 -11.23
N TYR A 49 -3.96 0.16 -11.65
CA TYR A 49 -4.29 0.02 -13.07
C TYR A 49 -4.61 1.37 -13.72
N SER A 50 -5.33 2.25 -13.01
CA SER A 50 -5.56 3.62 -13.46
C SER A 50 -4.26 4.38 -13.67
N LEU A 51 -3.34 4.33 -12.70
CA LEU A 51 -2.06 5.00 -12.76
C LEU A 51 -1.23 4.48 -13.97
N ALA A 52 -1.15 3.17 -14.12
CA ALA A 52 -0.46 2.53 -15.23
C ALA A 52 -1.05 2.97 -16.58
N ARG A 53 -2.37 2.93 -16.72
CA ARG A 53 -3.09 3.28 -17.95
C ARG A 53 -2.99 4.77 -18.31
N CYS A 54 -3.13 5.64 -17.31
CA CYS A 54 -3.14 7.10 -17.54
C CYS A 54 -1.76 7.65 -17.90
N PHE A 55 -0.69 7.03 -17.42
CA PHE A 55 0.68 7.51 -17.62
C PHE A 55 1.55 6.62 -18.49
N GLN A 56 1.01 5.55 -19.07
CA GLN A 56 1.75 4.73 -20.03
C GLN A 56 2.36 5.61 -21.16
N ASN A 57 3.61 5.35 -21.49
CA ASN A 57 4.36 6.05 -22.55
C ASN A 57 4.61 7.57 -22.31
N SER A 58 4.30 8.12 -21.13
CA SER A 58 4.53 9.54 -20.82
C SER A 58 5.83 9.79 -20.04
N ASN A 59 6.52 8.74 -19.62
CA ASN A 59 7.73 8.79 -18.78
C ASN A 59 7.57 9.72 -17.55
N PRO A 60 6.61 9.46 -16.66
CA PRO A 60 6.30 10.36 -15.55
C PRO A 60 7.33 10.34 -14.43
N GLU A 61 8.28 9.39 -14.45
CA GLU A 61 9.36 9.25 -13.47
C GLU A 61 8.88 9.17 -12.01
N PHE A 62 7.81 8.44 -11.74
CA PHE A 62 7.29 8.30 -10.38
C PHE A 62 8.29 7.64 -9.43
N VAL A 63 8.34 8.16 -8.20
CA VAL A 63 8.87 7.43 -7.05
C VAL A 63 7.71 6.68 -6.41
N ILE A 64 7.80 5.36 -6.36
CA ILE A 64 6.76 4.53 -5.74
C ILE A 64 7.29 3.91 -4.46
N SER A 65 6.52 3.98 -3.39
CA SER A 65 6.78 3.20 -2.17
C SER A 65 5.63 2.24 -1.88
N MET A 66 5.95 0.99 -1.55
CA MET A 66 4.99 -0.04 -1.17
C MET A 66 5.69 -1.19 -0.42
N ALA A 67 4.94 -1.94 0.36
CA ALA A 67 5.52 -3.04 1.13
C ALA A 67 6.12 -4.15 0.24
N GLY A 68 5.48 -4.48 -0.89
CA GLY A 68 5.99 -5.48 -1.82
C GLY A 68 5.38 -5.34 -3.21
N ILE A 69 6.18 -5.61 -4.23
CA ILE A 69 5.78 -5.58 -5.65
C ILE A 69 5.40 -6.99 -6.05
N HIS A 70 4.13 -7.20 -6.35
CA HIS A 70 3.64 -8.47 -6.89
C HIS A 70 2.26 -8.30 -7.54
N SER A 71 1.82 -9.26 -8.35
CA SER A 71 0.48 -9.30 -8.94
C SER A 71 0.12 -7.99 -9.68
N SER A 72 -0.90 -7.25 -9.24
CA SER A 72 -1.35 -6.01 -9.89
C SER A 72 -0.26 -4.95 -10.04
N ALA A 73 0.71 -4.91 -9.13
CA ALA A 73 1.78 -3.92 -9.18
C ALA A 73 2.75 -4.12 -10.37
N HIS A 74 2.77 -5.31 -10.99
CA HIS A 74 3.53 -5.53 -12.24
C HIS A 74 3.08 -4.60 -13.36
N ALA A 75 1.82 -4.14 -13.35
CA ALA A 75 1.31 -3.16 -14.32
C ALA A 75 2.12 -1.88 -14.35
N LEU A 76 2.61 -1.39 -13.21
CA LEU A 76 3.44 -0.19 -13.13
C LEU A 76 4.79 -0.36 -13.85
N THR A 77 5.37 -1.56 -13.69
CA THR A 77 6.65 -1.92 -14.34
C THR A 77 6.47 -2.11 -15.84
N ILE A 78 5.40 -2.80 -16.27
CA ILE A 78 5.08 -3.00 -17.68
C ILE A 78 4.78 -1.67 -18.38
N ALA A 79 4.07 -0.76 -17.71
CA ALA A 79 3.79 0.58 -18.20
C ALA A 79 5.02 1.50 -18.25
N LYS A 80 6.16 1.13 -17.64
CA LYS A 80 7.42 1.89 -17.59
C LYS A 80 7.26 3.29 -16.99
N ILE A 81 6.46 3.42 -15.94
CA ILE A 81 6.16 4.72 -15.31
C ILE A 81 6.93 4.98 -14.02
N VAL A 82 7.71 3.99 -13.55
CA VAL A 82 8.45 4.05 -12.30
C VAL A 82 9.92 4.37 -12.55
N LYS A 83 10.41 5.43 -11.91
CA LYS A 83 11.84 5.77 -11.86
C LYS A 83 12.54 5.07 -10.71
N LYS A 84 11.90 5.10 -9.53
CA LYS A 84 12.43 4.53 -8.30
C LYS A 84 11.37 3.80 -7.52
N MET A 85 11.73 2.62 -7.00
CA MET A 85 10.86 1.81 -6.14
C MET A 85 11.48 1.67 -4.75
N ILE A 86 10.74 2.06 -3.72
CA ILE A 86 11.09 1.89 -2.29
C ILE A 86 10.21 0.75 -1.76
N THR A 87 10.79 -0.42 -1.52
CA THR A 87 10.02 -1.63 -1.20
C THR A 87 10.78 -2.59 -0.30
N GLY A 88 10.05 -3.50 0.33
CA GLY A 88 10.63 -4.60 1.10
C GLY A 88 10.76 -5.90 0.31
N PHE A 89 10.12 -5.99 -0.86
CA PHE A 89 10.11 -7.20 -1.67
C PHE A 89 9.77 -6.90 -3.14
N ALA A 90 10.45 -7.55 -4.05
CA ALA A 90 10.16 -7.48 -5.48
C ALA A 90 10.12 -8.89 -6.07
N GLY A 91 8.96 -9.31 -6.58
CA GLY A 91 8.73 -10.61 -7.18
C GLY A 91 7.44 -11.28 -6.71
N ASP A 92 7.28 -12.54 -7.10
CA ASP A 92 6.08 -13.32 -6.80
C ASP A 92 6.26 -14.10 -5.51
N ASN A 93 5.61 -13.66 -4.44
CA ASN A 93 5.62 -14.34 -3.14
C ASN A 93 4.33 -15.11 -2.85
N TYR A 94 3.27 -14.85 -3.62
CA TYR A 94 1.95 -15.38 -3.35
C TYR A 94 1.07 -15.30 -4.60
N PRO A 95 0.22 -16.28 -4.88
CA PRO A 95 0.00 -17.52 -4.12
C PRO A 95 1.06 -18.60 -4.36
N LYS A 96 1.93 -18.42 -5.35
CA LYS A 96 3.02 -19.34 -5.69
C LYS A 96 4.33 -18.55 -5.75
N PRO A 97 5.23 -18.74 -4.78
CA PRO A 97 6.54 -18.06 -4.81
C PRO A 97 7.34 -18.48 -6.05
N SER A 98 7.80 -17.51 -6.81
CA SER A 98 8.69 -17.74 -7.94
C SER A 98 9.50 -16.49 -8.27
N PRO A 99 10.73 -16.63 -8.81
CA PRO A 99 11.44 -15.51 -9.39
C PRO A 99 10.62 -14.90 -10.53
N ASN A 100 10.68 -13.58 -10.70
CA ASN A 100 10.01 -12.88 -11.78
C ASN A 100 11.03 -12.19 -12.68
N SER A 101 11.01 -12.52 -13.95
CA SER A 101 11.98 -12.04 -14.95
C SER A 101 11.96 -10.52 -15.15
N LEU A 102 10.84 -9.84 -14.85
CA LEU A 102 10.78 -8.38 -14.86
C LEU A 102 11.82 -7.74 -13.91
N TYR A 103 12.22 -8.46 -12.87
CA TYR A 103 13.10 -7.96 -11.81
C TYR A 103 14.49 -8.58 -11.80
N SER A 104 14.89 -9.29 -12.86
CA SER A 104 16.18 -9.97 -12.93
C SER A 104 17.38 -9.03 -12.83
N ASN A 105 17.23 -7.78 -13.31
CA ASN A 105 18.30 -6.81 -13.40
C ASN A 105 18.16 -5.63 -12.42
N LEU A 106 17.42 -5.84 -11.30
CA LEU A 106 17.22 -4.78 -10.29
C LEU A 106 18.52 -4.24 -9.70
N LEU A 107 19.53 -5.08 -9.55
CA LEU A 107 20.86 -4.65 -9.05
C LEU A 107 21.59 -3.73 -10.05
N GLU A 108 21.21 -3.78 -11.33
CA GLU A 108 21.70 -2.89 -12.40
C GLU A 108 20.84 -1.63 -12.54
N GLY A 109 19.86 -1.43 -11.67
CA GLY A 109 18.92 -0.30 -11.76
C GLY A 109 17.83 -0.46 -12.84
N LYS A 110 17.56 -1.69 -13.29
CA LYS A 110 16.54 -1.99 -14.32
C LYS A 110 15.48 -2.95 -13.78
N PRO A 111 14.19 -2.70 -14.03
CA PRO A 111 13.57 -1.65 -14.85
C PRO A 111 13.46 -0.27 -14.17
N PHE A 112 13.87 -0.15 -12.90
CA PHE A 112 13.86 1.08 -12.10
C PHE A 112 14.96 1.01 -11.03
N GLU A 113 15.29 2.16 -10.41
CA GLU A 113 16.15 2.20 -9.23
C GLU A 113 15.43 1.52 -8.05
N LEU A 114 16.11 0.59 -7.39
CA LEU A 114 15.58 -0.10 -6.22
C LEU A 114 16.19 0.46 -4.92
N GLU A 115 15.33 0.87 -3.98
CA GLU A 115 15.70 1.14 -2.59
C GLU A 115 15.04 0.08 -1.70
N LEU A 116 15.81 -0.95 -1.33
CA LEU A 116 15.29 -2.09 -0.58
C LEU A 116 15.34 -1.85 0.92
N TRP A 117 14.22 -2.04 1.61
CA TRP A 117 14.08 -1.95 3.07
C TRP A 117 13.46 -3.24 3.62
N SER A 118 13.53 -3.46 4.93
CA SER A 118 12.65 -4.46 5.54
C SER A 118 11.21 -3.94 5.59
N LEU A 119 10.22 -4.85 5.60
CA LEU A 119 8.80 -4.45 5.75
C LEU A 119 8.59 -3.62 7.01
N LEU A 120 9.22 -4.00 8.12
CA LEU A 120 9.13 -3.27 9.38
C LEU A 120 9.71 -1.87 9.28
N SER A 121 10.88 -1.70 8.66
CA SER A 121 11.50 -0.37 8.55
C SER A 121 10.76 0.56 7.60
N ILE A 122 10.08 0.06 6.57
CA ILE A 122 9.14 0.88 5.77
C ILE A 122 8.02 1.42 6.67
N VAL A 123 7.39 0.57 7.47
CA VAL A 123 6.33 0.97 8.41
C VAL A 123 6.85 2.01 9.41
N GLN A 124 8.04 1.77 9.99
CA GLN A 124 8.66 2.71 10.94
C GLN A 124 8.95 4.08 10.30
N ARG A 125 9.41 4.11 9.05
CA ARG A 125 9.62 5.35 8.29
C ARG A 125 8.31 6.09 8.03
N LEU A 126 7.23 5.37 7.67
CA LEU A 126 5.88 5.95 7.53
C LEU A 126 5.33 6.43 8.87
N MET A 127 5.54 5.69 9.96
CA MET A 127 5.16 6.15 11.31
C MET A 127 5.87 7.44 11.69
N ALA A 128 7.18 7.54 11.45
CA ALA A 128 7.93 8.77 11.68
C ALA A 128 7.35 9.94 10.87
N GLY A 129 7.04 9.73 9.59
CA GLY A 129 6.40 10.72 8.73
C GLY A 129 5.02 11.15 9.23
N ALA A 130 4.18 10.19 9.62
CA ALA A 130 2.84 10.43 10.15
C ALA A 130 2.84 11.21 11.46
N MET A 131 3.81 10.94 12.34
CA MET A 131 3.99 11.60 13.62
C MET A 131 4.80 12.90 13.51
N ARG A 132 5.23 13.30 12.30
CA ARG A 132 6.11 14.45 12.04
C ARG A 132 7.41 14.40 12.84
N LEU A 133 7.94 13.20 13.07
CA LEU A 133 9.23 12.98 13.71
C LEU A 133 10.37 13.17 12.70
N PRO A 134 11.54 13.64 13.14
CA PRO A 134 12.70 13.77 12.27
C PRO A 134 13.27 12.43 11.80
N GLY A 135 12.88 11.32 12.44
CA GLY A 135 13.25 9.95 12.10
C GLY A 135 12.73 8.96 13.11
N PHE A 136 13.04 7.68 12.88
CA PHE A 136 12.68 6.57 13.76
C PHE A 136 13.94 5.86 14.26
N ILE A 137 14.01 5.60 15.56
CA ILE A 137 15.12 4.86 16.16
C ILE A 137 14.72 3.39 16.25
N THR A 138 15.56 2.51 15.70
CA THR A 138 15.27 1.07 15.63
C THR A 138 16.57 0.23 15.65
N ASN A 139 16.43 -1.02 16.08
CA ASN A 139 17.46 -2.04 15.91
C ASN A 139 17.17 -3.03 14.78
N SER A 140 16.03 -2.86 14.08
CA SER A 140 15.53 -3.83 13.10
C SER A 140 16.39 -4.04 11.86
N LEU A 141 17.31 -3.13 11.56
CA LEU A 141 18.23 -3.21 10.42
C LEU A 141 19.64 -3.62 10.80
N LEU A 142 19.95 -3.65 12.10
CA LEU A 142 21.29 -3.97 12.59
C LEU A 142 21.64 -5.45 12.31
N GLY A 143 22.87 -5.69 11.92
CA GLY A 143 23.33 -7.03 11.52
C GLY A 143 22.84 -7.48 10.14
N SER A 144 22.17 -6.60 9.38
CA SER A 144 21.71 -6.87 8.01
C SER A 144 22.45 -5.98 7.01
N ASP A 145 22.72 -6.54 5.82
CA ASP A 145 23.30 -5.78 4.71
C ASP A 145 22.34 -4.70 4.17
N LEU A 146 21.05 -4.78 4.51
CA LEU A 146 20.05 -3.79 4.10
C LEU A 146 20.35 -2.37 4.58
N ILE A 147 21.14 -2.18 5.64
CA ILE A 147 21.49 -0.84 6.12
C ILE A 147 22.68 -0.23 5.38
N LEU A 148 23.55 -1.04 4.75
CA LEU A 148 24.84 -0.60 4.26
C LEU A 148 24.78 0.51 3.22
N ASP A 149 23.96 0.35 2.20
CA ASP A 149 23.76 1.31 1.12
C ASP A 149 23.00 2.58 1.54
N LYS A 150 22.43 2.58 2.74
CA LYS A 150 21.63 3.66 3.32
C LYS A 150 22.40 4.52 4.32
N LEU A 151 23.54 4.01 4.81
CA LEU A 151 24.34 4.74 5.79
C LEU A 151 24.81 6.09 5.26
N GLY A 152 24.63 7.13 6.07
CA GLY A 152 24.96 8.51 5.70
C GLY A 152 24.00 9.16 4.71
N LYS A 153 22.95 8.45 4.26
CA LYS A 153 21.92 8.96 3.33
C LYS A 153 20.54 8.99 4.00
N THR A 154 19.98 7.82 4.27
CA THR A 154 18.64 7.64 4.84
C THR A 154 18.66 6.85 6.16
N ALA A 155 19.83 6.36 6.57
CA ALA A 155 20.06 5.71 7.85
C ALA A 155 21.38 6.17 8.47
N PHE A 156 21.42 6.25 9.80
CA PHE A 156 22.57 6.66 10.59
C PHE A 156 22.72 5.74 11.79
N LEU A 157 23.94 5.46 12.21
CA LEU A 157 24.19 4.65 13.40
C LEU A 157 24.26 5.57 14.64
N LEU A 158 23.58 5.17 15.69
CA LEU A 158 23.58 5.86 16.98
C LEU A 158 24.17 4.95 18.05
N PRO A 159 24.93 5.50 19.03
CA PRO A 159 25.28 4.77 20.23
C PRO A 159 23.98 4.50 21.03
N ASP A 160 23.82 3.28 21.55
CA ASP A 160 22.74 2.99 22.49
C ASP A 160 23.06 3.56 23.86
N PRO A 161 22.31 4.60 24.33
CA PRO A 161 22.56 5.18 25.65
C PRO A 161 22.16 4.23 26.80
N GLY A 162 21.38 3.19 26.49
CA GLY A 162 20.93 2.18 27.43
C GLY A 162 21.81 0.92 27.45
N HIS A 163 22.89 0.87 26.65
CA HIS A 163 23.78 -0.26 26.60
C HIS A 163 24.49 -0.42 27.97
N ARG A 164 23.80 -1.09 28.88
CA ARG A 164 24.43 -1.63 30.08
C ARG A 164 25.31 -2.77 29.59
N SER A 165 26.62 -2.63 29.77
CA SER A 165 27.58 -3.70 29.61
C SER A 165 26.94 -5.01 30.05
N ALA A 166 26.87 -5.98 29.14
CA ALA A 166 26.08 -7.20 29.25
C ALA A 166 26.13 -7.79 30.65
N GLY A 167 25.01 -7.70 31.34
CA GLY A 167 24.76 -8.54 32.50
C GLY A 167 24.70 -9.98 32.04
N ALA A 168 25.31 -10.83 32.77
CA ALA A 168 25.49 -12.29 32.82
C ALA A 168 24.79 -13.26 31.84
N ASN A 169 23.96 -12.86 30.88
CA ASN A 169 23.21 -13.76 30.00
C ASN A 169 23.61 -13.72 28.51
N GLY A 170 24.77 -13.13 28.17
CA GLY A 170 25.48 -13.46 26.93
C GLY A 170 24.75 -13.25 25.57
N SER A 171 23.59 -12.65 25.50
CA SER A 171 22.98 -12.28 24.21
C SER A 171 23.53 -10.94 23.75
N HIS A 172 24.69 -10.96 23.14
CA HIS A 172 25.20 -9.82 22.41
C HIS A 172 24.42 -9.67 21.12
N SER A 173 23.86 -8.51 20.91
CA SER A 173 23.57 -8.06 19.55
C SER A 173 24.91 -8.08 18.78
N PRO A 174 25.02 -8.76 17.63
CA PRO A 174 26.28 -8.86 16.92
C PRO A 174 26.78 -7.46 16.59
N ASP A 175 28.02 -7.17 16.99
CA ASP A 175 28.74 -5.96 16.62
C ASP A 175 28.59 -5.72 15.12
N TYR A 176 27.87 -4.67 14.72
CA TYR A 176 27.80 -4.35 13.31
C TYR A 176 29.20 -3.97 12.82
N LYS A 177 29.83 -4.89 12.06
CA LYS A 177 31.22 -4.76 11.56
C LYS A 177 32.26 -4.40 12.64
N GLY A 178 32.14 -4.96 13.83
CA GLY A 178 33.17 -4.84 14.88
C GLY A 178 33.29 -3.47 15.53
N LYS A 179 32.29 -2.57 15.35
CA LYS A 179 32.21 -1.31 16.10
C LYS A 179 31.48 -1.55 17.41
N LYS A 180 32.24 -1.58 18.50
CA LYS A 180 31.69 -1.67 19.86
C LYS A 180 30.76 -0.47 20.14
N GLY A 181 29.58 -0.72 20.67
CA GLY A 181 28.68 0.31 21.20
C GLY A 181 27.72 0.95 20.19
N VAL A 182 27.40 0.28 19.06
CA VAL A 182 26.40 0.76 18.11
C VAL A 182 25.26 -0.23 18.05
N ASP A 183 24.20 0.05 18.82
CA ASP A 183 23.08 -0.87 18.95
C ASP A 183 21.78 -0.33 18.33
N LEU A 184 21.80 0.88 17.74
CA LEU A 184 20.61 1.53 17.19
C LEU A 184 20.88 2.14 15.82
N ALA A 185 19.89 2.07 14.96
CA ALA A 185 19.83 2.82 13.71
C ALA A 185 18.79 3.95 13.82
N TYR A 186 19.16 5.13 13.36
CA TYR A 186 18.23 6.23 13.11
C TYR A 186 17.91 6.25 11.62
N ILE A 187 16.64 6.08 11.26
CA ILE A 187 16.17 6.04 9.88
C ILE A 187 15.27 7.24 9.58
N LEU A 188 15.48 7.88 8.42
CA LEU A 188 14.72 9.06 8.03
C LEU A 188 13.27 8.71 7.71
N PRO A 189 12.33 9.65 7.95
CA PRO A 189 10.92 9.44 7.68
C PRO A 189 10.65 9.22 6.18
N LEU A 190 9.53 8.58 5.87
CA LEU A 190 9.01 8.45 4.52
C LEU A 190 7.73 9.30 4.41
N ASN A 191 7.79 10.35 3.60
CA ASN A 191 6.72 11.30 3.40
C ASN A 191 6.36 11.34 1.90
N PRO A 192 5.47 10.46 1.42
CA PRO A 192 5.00 10.50 0.03
C PRO A 192 4.19 11.79 -0.22
N ASP A 193 4.05 12.18 -1.48
CA ASP A 193 3.16 13.29 -1.82
C ASP A 193 1.71 12.85 -1.63
N PHE A 194 1.33 11.68 -2.17
CA PHE A 194 0.04 11.04 -1.90
C PHE A 194 0.20 9.59 -1.45
N THR A 195 -0.77 9.14 -0.65
CA THR A 195 -1.01 7.71 -0.43
C THR A 195 -2.25 7.26 -1.20
N LEU A 196 -2.09 6.22 -2.02
CA LEU A 196 -3.16 5.57 -2.74
C LEU A 196 -3.65 4.36 -1.95
N LEU A 197 -4.97 4.27 -1.71
CA LEU A 197 -5.58 3.17 -0.99
C LEU A 197 -6.99 2.85 -1.48
N HIS A 198 -7.48 1.67 -1.10
CA HIS A 198 -8.87 1.27 -1.32
C HIS A 198 -9.56 1.09 0.02
N ALA A 199 -10.68 1.77 0.23
CA ALA A 199 -11.46 1.71 1.45
C ALA A 199 -12.79 0.97 1.25
N VAL A 200 -13.40 0.53 2.34
CA VAL A 200 -14.70 -0.16 2.31
C VAL A 200 -15.81 0.80 1.93
N VAL A 201 -15.88 1.93 2.61
CA VAL A 201 -16.83 3.03 2.32
C VAL A 201 -16.14 4.37 2.50
N GLY A 202 -16.66 5.38 1.83
CA GLY A 202 -16.43 6.79 2.12
C GLY A 202 -17.77 7.50 2.29
N ASP A 203 -17.85 8.54 3.13
CA ASP A 203 -19.00 9.43 3.14
C ASP A 203 -18.76 10.66 2.25
N GLU A 204 -19.81 11.47 2.07
CA GLU A 204 -19.76 12.66 1.23
C GLU A 204 -18.78 13.73 1.74
N GLU A 205 -18.36 13.64 3.00
CA GLU A 205 -17.31 14.49 3.59
C GLU A 205 -15.90 13.95 3.36
N GLY A 206 -15.78 12.72 2.80
CA GLY A 206 -14.52 12.06 2.53
C GLY A 206 -13.95 11.26 3.70
N ASN A 207 -14.72 11.04 4.78
CA ASN A 207 -14.31 10.13 5.82
C ASN A 207 -14.29 8.70 5.30
N LEU A 208 -13.20 7.97 5.50
CA LEU A 208 -13.02 6.62 4.96
C LEU A 208 -12.95 5.56 6.07
N VAL A 209 -13.54 4.40 5.80
CA VAL A 209 -13.39 3.20 6.63
C VAL A 209 -12.51 2.19 5.91
N LEU A 210 -11.38 1.86 6.51
CA LEU A 210 -10.47 0.84 6.01
C LEU A 210 -10.89 -0.54 6.50
N CYS A 211 -10.57 -1.56 5.70
CA CYS A 211 -10.71 -2.95 6.12
C CYS A 211 -9.59 -3.32 7.10
N PRO A 212 -9.89 -3.82 8.31
CA PRO A 212 -8.86 -4.23 9.26
C PRO A 212 -8.13 -5.52 8.82
N PRO A 213 -6.83 -5.66 9.16
CA PRO A 213 -5.98 -4.67 9.83
C PRO A 213 -5.57 -3.53 8.88
N SER A 214 -5.54 -2.29 9.40
CA SER A 214 -5.24 -1.11 8.57
C SER A 214 -3.80 -1.07 8.05
N GLY A 215 -2.88 -1.70 8.75
CA GLY A 215 -1.50 -1.89 8.33
C GLY A 215 -0.73 -0.61 8.00
N GLU A 216 0.23 -0.71 7.08
CA GLU A 216 1.07 0.40 6.66
C GLU A 216 0.29 1.46 5.87
N GLY A 217 -0.82 1.10 5.21
CA GLY A 217 -1.67 2.04 4.49
C GLY A 217 -2.24 3.15 5.38
N TYR A 218 -2.55 2.85 6.64
CA TYR A 218 -2.95 3.84 7.63
C TYR A 218 -1.82 4.85 7.91
N TRP A 219 -0.62 4.35 8.19
CA TRP A 219 0.54 5.22 8.43
C TRP A 219 0.92 6.01 7.18
N GLY A 220 0.85 5.38 6.00
CA GLY A 220 1.04 6.06 4.72
C GLY A 220 0.06 7.22 4.52
N ALA A 221 -1.22 7.01 4.82
CA ALA A 221 -2.25 8.05 4.70
C ALA A 221 -1.96 9.26 5.60
N LEU A 222 -1.46 9.03 6.81
CA LEU A 222 -1.10 10.10 7.74
C LEU A 222 0.25 10.75 7.39
N ALA A 223 1.20 10.01 6.81
CA ALA A 223 2.52 10.49 6.41
C ALA A 223 2.50 11.34 5.12
N ALA A 224 1.48 11.16 4.28
CA ALA A 224 1.38 11.84 3.00
C ALA A 224 1.29 13.36 3.16
N LYS A 225 2.06 14.11 2.36
CA LYS A 225 2.13 15.58 2.42
C LYS A 225 0.82 16.22 1.98
N GLU A 226 0.26 15.75 0.86
CA GLU A 226 -0.95 16.31 0.25
C GLU A 226 -2.21 15.49 0.57
N GLY A 227 -2.05 14.30 1.17
CA GLY A 227 -3.13 13.47 1.65
C GLY A 227 -3.33 12.16 0.89
N VAL A 228 -4.57 11.74 0.77
CA VAL A 228 -4.98 10.43 0.26
C VAL A 228 -5.76 10.57 -1.04
N ILE A 229 -5.45 9.71 -2.00
CA ILE A 229 -6.29 9.41 -3.17
C ILE A 229 -6.86 8.00 -2.95
N ALA A 230 -8.19 7.88 -2.94
CA ALA A 230 -8.83 6.61 -2.59
C ALA A 230 -9.84 6.12 -3.62
N THR A 231 -10.03 4.81 -3.65
CA THR A 231 -11.26 4.22 -4.16
C THR A 231 -12.04 3.59 -3.01
N VAL A 232 -13.36 3.51 -3.18
CA VAL A 232 -14.28 2.92 -2.20
C VAL A 232 -15.24 1.95 -2.89
N GLU A 233 -15.73 0.94 -2.16
CA GLU A 233 -16.80 0.08 -2.68
C GLU A 233 -18.13 0.86 -2.81
N LYS A 234 -18.33 1.84 -1.93
CA LYS A 234 -19.59 2.60 -1.86
C LYS A 234 -19.39 3.96 -1.19
N ILE A 235 -20.12 4.97 -1.67
CA ILE A 235 -20.27 6.25 -0.97
C ILE A 235 -21.59 6.22 -0.19
N VAL A 236 -21.56 6.73 1.02
CA VAL A 236 -22.73 6.84 1.92
C VAL A 236 -22.95 8.30 2.32
N PRO A 237 -24.18 8.69 2.72
CA PRO A 237 -24.46 10.06 3.18
C PRO A 237 -23.57 10.48 4.36
N SER A 238 -23.29 11.78 4.44
CA SER A 238 -22.61 12.40 5.60
C SER A 238 -23.24 11.98 6.93
N GLY A 239 -22.41 11.72 7.93
CA GLY A 239 -22.87 11.28 9.26
C GLY A 239 -23.34 9.83 9.35
N SER A 240 -23.31 9.05 8.24
CA SER A 240 -23.67 7.62 8.27
C SER A 240 -22.58 6.73 8.87
N ILE A 241 -21.36 7.22 8.94
CA ILE A 241 -20.21 6.50 9.51
C ILE A 241 -20.05 6.96 10.97
N PRO A 242 -20.15 6.08 11.97
CA PRO A 242 -19.83 6.42 13.35
C PRO A 242 -18.38 6.92 13.47
N ALA A 243 -18.16 7.96 14.27
CA ALA A 243 -16.85 8.62 14.36
C ALA A 243 -15.72 7.64 14.76
N GLU A 244 -16.00 6.70 15.64
CA GLU A 244 -15.07 5.66 16.10
C GLU A 244 -14.68 4.67 15.00
N MET A 245 -15.41 4.62 13.90
CA MET A 245 -15.10 3.76 12.76
C MET A 245 -14.35 4.48 11.64
N VAL A 246 -14.26 5.79 11.69
CA VAL A 246 -13.50 6.57 10.73
C VAL A 246 -12.03 6.21 10.85
N SER A 247 -11.49 5.57 9.82
CA SER A 247 -10.07 5.21 9.77
C SER A 247 -9.22 6.39 9.29
N ILE A 248 -9.68 7.07 8.24
CA ILE A 248 -9.02 8.25 7.65
C ILE A 248 -10.05 9.37 7.61
N PRO A 249 -9.82 10.47 8.33
CA PRO A 249 -10.73 11.60 8.33
C PRO A 249 -10.70 12.36 6.99
N GLY A 250 -11.85 12.93 6.59
CA GLY A 250 -12.05 13.57 5.30
C GLY A 250 -11.05 14.69 4.98
N ASN A 251 -10.59 15.43 6.00
CA ASN A 251 -9.57 16.47 5.83
C ASN A 251 -8.19 15.93 5.39
N ARG A 252 -7.96 14.60 5.46
CA ARG A 252 -6.77 13.92 4.93
C ARG A 252 -6.99 13.35 3.55
N VAL A 253 -8.22 13.37 3.03
CA VAL A 253 -8.58 12.82 1.72
C VAL A 253 -8.63 13.94 0.69
N LYS A 254 -7.79 13.86 -0.32
CA LYS A 254 -7.76 14.81 -1.44
C LYS A 254 -8.87 14.53 -2.44
N ALA A 255 -9.00 13.25 -2.79
CA ALA A 255 -9.92 12.79 -3.82
C ALA A 255 -10.30 11.33 -3.62
N PHE A 256 -11.53 10.96 -4.00
CA PHE A 256 -11.93 9.57 -4.04
C PHE A 256 -13.02 9.32 -5.08
N SER A 257 -13.17 8.05 -5.48
CA SER A 257 -14.20 7.60 -6.41
C SER A 257 -14.69 6.20 -6.05
N VAL A 258 -15.87 5.82 -6.54
CA VAL A 258 -16.35 4.44 -6.41
C VAL A 258 -15.59 3.55 -7.38
N ALA A 259 -15.14 2.40 -6.88
CA ALA A 259 -14.63 1.29 -7.67
C ALA A 259 -14.96 -0.03 -6.95
N GLU A 260 -16.12 -0.62 -7.26
CA GLU A 260 -16.47 -1.94 -6.73
C GLU A 260 -15.37 -2.94 -7.08
N PHE A 261 -15.06 -3.85 -6.16
CA PHE A 261 -13.90 -4.76 -6.30
C PHE A 261 -12.56 -4.04 -6.50
N GLY A 262 -12.40 -2.83 -5.99
CA GLY A 262 -11.19 -2.03 -6.21
C GLY A 262 -9.91 -2.60 -5.63
N ALA A 263 -10.01 -3.57 -4.69
CA ALA A 263 -8.87 -4.33 -4.20
C ALA A 263 -8.58 -5.62 -5.01
N HIS A 264 -9.46 -6.02 -5.97
CA HIS A 264 -9.22 -7.21 -6.79
C HIS A 264 -7.89 -7.12 -7.55
N PRO A 265 -7.06 -8.17 -7.59
CA PRO A 265 -7.33 -9.58 -7.27
C PRO A 265 -7.17 -9.97 -5.78
N GLN A 266 -6.86 -9.03 -4.90
CA GLN A 266 -6.83 -9.30 -3.46
C GLN A 266 -8.22 -9.17 -2.84
N SER A 267 -8.36 -9.74 -1.63
CA SER A 267 -9.62 -9.77 -0.90
C SER A 267 -9.96 -8.43 -0.24
N LEU A 268 -11.28 -8.21 -0.05
CA LEU A 268 -11.80 -7.21 0.88
C LEU A 268 -12.72 -7.91 1.89
N ARG A 269 -12.40 -7.85 3.19
CA ARG A 269 -13.04 -8.65 4.24
C ARG A 269 -14.03 -7.85 5.06
N VAL A 270 -15.10 -7.36 4.42
CA VAL A 270 -16.16 -6.57 5.05
C VAL A 270 -16.79 -7.28 6.27
N HIS A 271 -16.78 -8.63 6.28
CA HIS A 271 -17.31 -9.42 7.40
C HIS A 271 -16.53 -9.26 8.71
N ASN A 272 -15.36 -8.65 8.69
CA ASN A 272 -14.60 -8.30 9.91
C ASN A 272 -15.08 -6.98 10.53
N LEU A 273 -15.95 -6.24 9.86
CA LEU A 273 -16.52 -5.00 10.34
C LEU A 273 -17.87 -5.26 11.06
N PRO A 274 -18.26 -4.41 12.01
CA PRO A 274 -19.57 -4.50 12.64
C PRO A 274 -20.69 -4.27 11.64
N GLY A 275 -21.87 -4.86 11.92
CA GLY A 275 -23.05 -4.71 11.06
C GLY A 275 -23.76 -3.38 11.29
N ILE A 276 -23.28 -2.31 10.64
CA ILE A 276 -23.94 -0.99 10.68
C ILE A 276 -24.63 -0.66 9.34
N PRO A 277 -25.60 0.26 9.31
CA PRO A 277 -26.32 0.64 8.10
C PRO A 277 -25.41 1.09 6.93
N ALA A 278 -24.29 1.77 7.22
CA ALA A 278 -23.33 2.21 6.21
C ALA A 278 -22.79 1.05 5.37
N PHE A 279 -22.66 -0.16 5.93
CA PHE A 279 -22.14 -1.36 5.24
C PHE A 279 -23.23 -2.22 4.60
N LYS A 280 -24.49 -1.83 4.70
CA LYS A 280 -25.58 -2.58 4.07
C LYS A 280 -25.39 -2.67 2.55
N GLY A 281 -25.50 -3.90 2.04
CA GLY A 281 -25.33 -4.20 0.60
C GLY A 281 -23.87 -4.50 0.20
N LEU A 282 -22.88 -4.23 1.05
CA LEU A 282 -21.51 -4.61 0.79
C LEU A 282 -21.28 -6.10 1.06
N SER A 283 -20.39 -6.68 0.30
CA SER A 283 -20.03 -8.09 0.42
C SER A 283 -18.53 -8.25 0.54
N THR A 284 -18.11 -9.15 1.43
CA THR A 284 -16.76 -9.69 1.37
C THR A 284 -16.52 -10.36 0.03
N TYR A 285 -15.35 -10.13 -0.56
CA TYR A 285 -14.83 -10.95 -1.64
C TYR A 285 -13.45 -11.49 -1.27
N LEU A 286 -13.14 -12.67 -1.81
CA LEU A 286 -11.92 -13.39 -1.50
C LEU A 286 -10.82 -13.09 -2.52
N ASP A 287 -9.59 -13.50 -2.18
CA ASP A 287 -8.46 -13.44 -3.12
C ASP A 287 -8.74 -14.27 -4.37
N ASP A 288 -8.53 -13.69 -5.54
CA ASP A 288 -8.58 -14.38 -6.82
C ASP A 288 -7.20 -14.93 -7.17
N TYR A 289 -6.92 -16.11 -6.63
CA TYR A 289 -5.61 -16.77 -6.82
C TYR A 289 -5.32 -17.13 -8.27
N GLU A 290 -6.35 -17.50 -9.02
CA GLU A 290 -6.22 -17.83 -10.44
C GLU A 290 -5.74 -16.60 -11.22
N PHE A 291 -6.35 -15.43 -10.95
CA PHE A 291 -5.92 -14.17 -11.58
C PHE A 291 -4.53 -13.73 -11.13
N GLN A 292 -4.19 -13.90 -9.85
CA GLN A 292 -2.86 -13.56 -9.34
C GLN A 292 -1.77 -14.42 -10.00
N ILE A 293 -2.01 -15.73 -10.18
CA ILE A 293 -1.09 -16.62 -10.89
C ILE A 293 -0.98 -16.18 -12.35
N GLU A 294 -2.09 -15.89 -13.03
CA GLU A 294 -2.11 -15.43 -14.41
C GLU A 294 -1.27 -14.15 -14.60
N ALA A 295 -1.45 -13.16 -13.71
CA ALA A 295 -0.69 -11.90 -13.72
C ALA A 295 0.82 -12.17 -13.52
N ASN A 296 1.17 -13.02 -12.57
CA ASN A 296 2.56 -13.35 -12.26
C ASN A 296 3.22 -14.12 -13.42
N GLU A 297 2.54 -15.08 -14.01
CA GLU A 297 3.04 -15.84 -15.16
C GLU A 297 3.16 -14.96 -16.41
N ALA A 298 2.24 -14.03 -16.62
CA ALA A 298 2.33 -13.06 -17.70
C ALA A 298 3.56 -12.18 -17.53
N ALA A 299 3.80 -11.66 -16.33
CA ALA A 299 4.95 -10.81 -16.02
C ALA A 299 6.31 -11.50 -16.25
N ASN A 300 6.35 -12.84 -16.28
CA ASN A 300 7.57 -13.62 -16.53
C ASN A 300 7.98 -13.76 -18.01
N ALA A 301 7.18 -13.21 -18.95
CA ALA A 301 7.52 -13.26 -20.37
C ALA A 301 7.02 -11.99 -21.08
N PRO A 302 7.89 -11.24 -21.79
CA PRO A 302 7.52 -9.94 -22.36
C PRO A 302 6.25 -9.95 -23.21
N SER A 303 6.15 -10.90 -24.17
CA SER A 303 4.96 -11.01 -25.04
C SER A 303 3.66 -11.33 -24.29
N ARG A 304 3.75 -12.08 -23.19
CA ARG A 304 2.60 -12.37 -22.30
C ARG A 304 2.28 -11.16 -21.42
N ALA A 305 3.30 -10.44 -20.96
CA ALA A 305 3.12 -9.23 -20.18
C ALA A 305 2.36 -8.15 -20.95
N ASP A 306 2.75 -7.90 -22.20
CA ASP A 306 2.08 -6.94 -23.09
C ASP A 306 0.63 -7.35 -23.36
N LYS A 307 0.39 -8.64 -23.61
CA LYS A 307 -0.97 -9.17 -23.81
C LYS A 307 -1.83 -9.00 -22.56
N TRP A 308 -1.33 -9.44 -21.39
CA TRP A 308 -2.05 -9.30 -20.12
C TRP A 308 -2.36 -7.85 -19.81
N TYR A 309 -1.40 -6.95 -20.06
CA TYR A 309 -1.57 -5.52 -19.87
C TYR A 309 -2.66 -4.95 -20.79
N ALA A 310 -2.69 -5.34 -22.05
CA ALA A 310 -3.73 -4.96 -22.99
C ALA A 310 -5.12 -5.50 -22.59
N ASP A 311 -5.16 -6.75 -22.11
CA ASP A 311 -6.42 -7.43 -21.76
C ASP A 311 -7.05 -6.93 -20.46
N PHE A 312 -6.25 -6.49 -19.47
CA PHE A 312 -6.73 -6.18 -18.12
C PHE A 312 -6.38 -4.79 -17.59
N VAL A 313 -5.40 -4.11 -18.15
CA VAL A 313 -4.94 -2.81 -17.65
C VAL A 313 -5.24 -1.68 -18.62
N ASN A 314 -4.81 -1.80 -19.88
CA ASN A 314 -4.96 -0.73 -20.89
C ASN A 314 -6.35 -0.73 -21.53
N LEU A 315 -7.37 -0.55 -20.72
CA LEU A 315 -8.78 -0.60 -21.11
C LEU A 315 -9.35 0.81 -21.25
N LYS A 316 -10.00 1.12 -22.39
CA LYS A 316 -10.60 2.44 -22.66
C LYS A 316 -11.75 2.77 -21.70
N GLY A 317 -12.53 1.77 -21.30
CA GLY A 317 -13.61 1.88 -20.32
C GLY A 317 -13.14 1.85 -18.86
N GLY A 318 -11.83 1.78 -18.63
CA GLY A 318 -11.24 1.84 -17.30
C GLY A 318 -11.65 0.68 -16.40
N HIS A 319 -11.95 1.00 -15.14
CA HIS A 319 -12.31 -0.01 -14.15
C HIS A 319 -13.63 -0.72 -14.46
N ALA A 320 -14.58 -0.08 -15.11
CA ALA A 320 -15.85 -0.70 -15.50
C ALA A 320 -15.60 -1.83 -16.52
N GLU A 321 -14.83 -1.55 -17.58
CA GLU A 321 -14.46 -2.56 -18.58
C GLU A 321 -13.65 -3.70 -17.95
N TYR A 322 -12.78 -3.40 -16.98
CA TYR A 322 -12.06 -4.43 -16.23
C TYR A 322 -13.00 -5.43 -15.55
N LEU A 323 -14.04 -4.96 -14.89
CA LEU A 323 -15.05 -5.83 -14.27
C LEU A 323 -15.84 -6.65 -15.30
N GLU A 324 -16.14 -6.07 -16.45
CA GLU A 324 -16.77 -6.79 -17.58
C GLU A 324 -15.87 -7.91 -18.10
N ARG A 325 -14.56 -7.66 -18.26
CA ARG A 325 -13.56 -8.66 -18.67
C ARG A 325 -13.45 -9.83 -17.69
N LEU A 326 -13.51 -9.54 -16.37
CA LEU A 326 -13.52 -10.58 -15.34
C LEU A 326 -14.80 -11.45 -15.43
N GLY A 327 -15.90 -10.85 -15.80
CA GLY A 327 -17.20 -11.50 -15.97
C GLY A 327 -17.96 -11.74 -14.67
N SER A 328 -19.29 -11.63 -14.74
CA SER A 328 -20.19 -11.72 -13.59
C SER A 328 -20.12 -13.08 -12.85
N SER A 329 -19.77 -14.15 -13.56
CA SER A 329 -19.63 -15.49 -12.96
C SER A 329 -18.43 -15.54 -12.00
N ARG A 330 -17.28 -15.01 -12.42
CA ARG A 330 -16.05 -14.93 -11.60
C ARG A 330 -16.30 -14.07 -10.37
N LEU A 331 -16.82 -12.86 -10.56
CA LEU A 331 -17.11 -11.94 -9.47
C LEU A 331 -18.10 -12.53 -8.43
N ARG A 332 -19.14 -13.25 -8.87
CA ARG A 332 -20.05 -13.96 -7.97
C ARG A 332 -19.38 -15.11 -7.21
N LYS A 333 -18.42 -15.81 -7.82
CA LYS A 333 -17.64 -16.88 -7.19
C LYS A 333 -16.80 -16.33 -6.04
N LEU A 334 -16.17 -15.16 -6.24
CA LEU A 334 -15.38 -14.48 -5.22
C LEU A 334 -16.21 -14.00 -4.01
N LYS A 335 -17.47 -13.59 -4.23
CA LYS A 335 -18.40 -13.20 -3.15
C LYS A 335 -18.94 -14.37 -2.32
N LYS A 336 -18.71 -15.62 -2.72
CA LYS A 336 -19.20 -16.82 -2.00
C LYS A 336 -18.38 -17.13 -0.75
N PHE A 337 -18.38 -16.21 0.21
CA PHE A 337 -17.81 -16.45 1.54
C PHE A 337 -18.75 -17.33 2.37
N ARG A 338 -18.40 -18.60 2.58
CA ARG A 338 -19.08 -19.43 3.60
C ARG A 338 -18.46 -19.16 4.96
N LYS A 339 -19.18 -18.44 5.82
CA LYS A 339 -18.86 -18.40 7.26
C LYS A 339 -18.81 -19.83 7.75
N LYS A 340 -17.62 -20.42 7.95
CA LYS A 340 -17.49 -21.72 8.62
C LYS A 340 -17.93 -21.55 10.06
N THR A 341 -19.22 -21.75 10.34
CA THR A 341 -19.74 -21.98 11.67
C THR A 341 -19.33 -23.41 12.11
N LYS A 342 -18.08 -23.56 12.50
CA LYS A 342 -17.68 -24.64 13.39
C LYS A 342 -16.90 -24.00 14.51
N ARG A 343 -17.58 -23.85 15.66
CA ARG A 343 -16.92 -23.74 16.95
C ARG A 343 -15.92 -24.91 17.01
N SER A 344 -14.64 -24.61 16.84
CA SER A 344 -13.60 -25.54 17.23
C SER A 344 -13.70 -25.64 18.75
N ASN A 345 -14.18 -26.76 19.25
CA ASN A 345 -14.05 -27.11 20.66
C ASN A 345 -12.57 -27.25 21.00
N TRP A 346 -11.93 -26.14 21.30
CA TRP A 346 -10.63 -26.15 21.95
C TRP A 346 -10.89 -26.63 23.40
N LYS A 347 -10.86 -27.95 23.63
CA LYS A 347 -10.72 -28.54 24.94
C LYS A 347 -9.27 -28.27 25.37
N ILE A 348 -9.09 -27.28 26.24
CA ILE A 348 -7.83 -27.13 26.97
C ILE A 348 -7.72 -28.41 27.81
N ARG A 349 -6.83 -29.30 27.42
CA ARG A 349 -6.40 -30.40 28.29
C ARG A 349 -5.63 -29.76 29.45
N LYS A 350 -6.26 -29.70 30.64
CA LYS A 350 -5.55 -29.46 31.88
C LYS A 350 -4.57 -30.63 32.08
N ARG A 351 -3.29 -30.34 32.15
CA ARG A 351 -2.27 -31.15 32.78
C ARG A 351 -2.02 -30.62 34.17
#